data_e8d5f9de4cfb89f57899b3c3adadfde1
#
_entry.id   e8d5f9de4cfb89f57899b3c3adadfde1
#
_cell.length_a   1.000
_cell.length_b   1.000
_cell.length_c   1.000
_cell.angle_alpha   90.00
_cell.angle_beta   90.00
_cell.angle_gamma   90.00
#
_symmetry.space_group_name_H-M   'P 1'
#
loop_
_entity.id
_entity.type
_entity.pdbx_description
1 polymer ?
#
loop_
_entity_poly.entity_id
_entity_poly.type
_entity_poly.pdbx_seq_one_letter_code
_entity_poly.pdbx_strand_id
1 'polypeptide(L)'
;MNDRELLELAARAAGHVVRWHDDTLTHGPAFTIEDTENPYVFKIWNPLTDDGDALRLAVKRGLVVTPDRENQRTLVSNQAGYEYCAIYWDKLGEMAATRLAITEAAAEIGKSMGGWE
;
A
#
# COMPACT_ATOMS: atom_id res chain seq x y z
N MET A 1 12.88 -6.95 -0.41
CA MET A 1 12.47 -5.53 -0.21
C MET A 1 11.92 -5.40 1.20
N ASN A 2 12.37 -4.41 1.95
CA ASN A 2 11.85 -4.16 3.29
C ASN A 2 10.59 -3.29 3.24
N ASP A 3 9.90 -3.18 4.36
CA ASP A 3 8.63 -2.44 4.44
C ASP A 3 8.81 -0.96 4.06
N ARG A 4 9.92 -0.35 4.45
CA ARG A 4 10.16 1.06 4.12
C ARG A 4 10.27 1.29 2.63
N GLU A 5 11.01 0.46 1.92
CA GLU A 5 11.14 0.53 0.45
C GLU A 5 9.81 0.25 -0.23
N LEU A 6 9.09 -0.75 0.25
CA LEU A 6 7.77 -1.10 -0.26
C LEU A 6 6.80 0.08 -0.14
N LEU A 7 6.77 0.71 1.02
CA LEU A 7 5.91 1.87 1.28
C LEU A 7 6.31 3.10 0.45
N GLU A 8 7.60 3.32 0.24
CA GLU A 8 8.06 4.42 -0.63
C GLU A 8 7.56 4.24 -2.06
N LEU A 9 7.67 3.03 -2.59
CA LEU A 9 7.20 2.72 -3.94
C LEU A 9 5.69 2.82 -4.06
N ALA A 10 4.96 2.33 -3.07
CA ALA A 10 3.50 2.44 -3.03
C ALA A 10 3.06 3.90 -2.95
N ALA A 11 3.76 4.72 -2.17
CA ALA A 11 3.49 6.15 -2.06
C ALA A 11 3.69 6.86 -3.41
N ARG A 12 4.73 6.48 -4.15
CA ARG A 12 4.96 7.00 -5.50
C ARG A 12 3.76 6.72 -6.40
N ALA A 13 3.25 5.50 -6.36
CA ALA A 13 2.08 5.12 -7.14
C ALA A 13 0.83 5.92 -6.75
N ALA A 14 0.68 6.24 -5.47
CA ALA A 14 -0.44 7.04 -4.96
C ALA A 14 -0.29 8.54 -5.22
N GLY A 15 0.88 8.99 -5.68
CA GLY A 15 1.15 10.41 -5.85
C GLY A 15 1.42 11.15 -4.55
N HIS A 16 1.74 10.42 -3.49
CA HIS A 16 2.08 11.01 -2.20
C HIS A 16 3.55 11.37 -2.11
N VAL A 17 3.84 12.51 -1.53
CA VAL A 17 5.17 12.86 -1.05
C VAL A 17 5.21 12.47 0.42
N VAL A 18 6.03 11.48 0.72
CA VAL A 18 6.13 10.94 2.08
C VAL A 18 7.40 11.43 2.76
N ARG A 19 7.34 11.53 4.08
CA ARG A 19 8.48 11.85 4.92
C ARG A 19 8.66 10.76 5.97
N TRP A 20 9.86 10.21 6.05
CA TRP A 20 10.18 9.21 7.05
C TRP A 20 10.53 9.86 8.37
N HIS A 21 10.02 9.28 9.46
CA HIS A 21 10.35 9.65 10.83
C HIS A 21 10.87 8.42 11.56
N ASP A 22 12.03 8.52 12.18
CA ASP A 22 12.59 7.41 12.95
C ASP A 22 11.79 7.11 14.20
N ASP A 23 11.06 8.10 14.70
CA ASP A 23 10.18 7.94 15.85
C ASP A 23 9.01 8.90 15.73
N THR A 24 7.82 8.35 15.81
CA THR A 24 6.58 9.09 15.99
C THR A 24 6.06 8.77 17.39
N LEU A 25 5.47 9.71 18.08
CA LEU A 25 5.06 9.51 19.47
C LEU A 25 4.07 8.36 19.66
N THR A 26 3.33 7.99 18.62
CA THR A 26 2.24 7.01 18.72
C THR A 26 2.48 5.73 17.91
N HIS A 27 3.34 5.76 16.90
CA HIS A 27 3.49 4.64 15.94
C HIS A 27 4.94 4.21 15.71
N GLY A 28 5.90 4.72 16.50
CA GLY A 28 7.31 4.44 16.29
C GLY A 28 7.79 4.95 14.92
N PRO A 29 8.73 4.25 14.26
CA PRO A 29 9.18 4.64 12.91
C PRO A 29 8.02 4.55 11.91
N ALA A 30 7.79 5.61 11.16
CA ALA A 30 6.69 5.64 10.19
C ALA A 30 6.85 6.73 9.15
N PHE A 31 6.14 6.59 8.05
CA PHE A 31 5.94 7.65 7.06
C PHE A 31 4.78 8.54 7.46
N THR A 32 4.91 9.82 7.14
CA THR A 32 3.79 10.76 7.21
C THR A 32 3.55 11.37 5.84
N ILE A 33 2.30 11.76 5.62
CA ILE A 33 1.88 12.54 4.46
C ILE A 33 1.19 13.80 4.95
N GLU A 34 1.18 14.83 4.10
CA GLU A 34 0.45 16.05 4.37
C GLU A 34 -1.05 15.78 4.30
N ASP A 35 -1.81 16.31 5.26
CA ASP A 35 -3.25 16.22 5.25
C ASP A 35 -3.80 17.17 4.19
N THR A 36 -4.57 16.66 3.25
CA THR A 36 -5.14 17.46 2.15
C THR A 36 -6.16 18.49 2.62
N GLU A 37 -6.80 18.24 3.77
CA GLU A 37 -7.80 19.16 4.34
C GLU A 37 -7.16 20.19 5.26
N ASN A 38 -5.99 19.90 5.82
CA ASN A 38 -5.28 20.80 6.71
C ASN A 38 -3.77 20.74 6.42
N PRO A 39 -3.25 21.69 5.62
CA PRO A 39 -1.85 21.63 5.16
C PRO A 39 -0.81 21.80 6.26
N TYR A 40 -1.23 22.16 7.46
CA TYR A 40 -0.33 22.28 8.61
C TYR A 40 -0.26 21.00 9.45
N VAL A 41 -1.02 19.99 9.08
CA VAL A 41 -1.09 18.71 9.81
C VAL A 41 -0.55 17.59 8.93
N PHE A 42 0.36 16.81 9.50
CA PHE A 42 0.85 15.58 8.87
C PHE A 42 0.19 14.40 9.56
N LYS A 43 -0.17 13.41 8.78
CA LYS A 43 -0.75 12.18 9.32
C LYS A 43 0.09 10.97 8.95
N ILE A 44 0.08 9.96 9.82
CA ILE A 44 0.72 8.67 9.58
C ILE A 44 0.08 8.04 8.34
N TRP A 45 0.93 7.52 7.46
CA TRP A 45 0.48 6.79 6.27
C TRP A 45 1.12 5.41 6.23
N ASN A 46 0.30 4.39 6.29
CA ASN A 46 0.79 3.01 6.25
C ASN A 46 -0.32 2.05 5.77
N PRO A 47 -0.40 1.78 4.46
CA PRO A 47 -1.40 0.84 3.93
C PRO A 47 -1.16 -0.61 4.35
N LEU A 48 -0.02 -0.94 4.94
CA LEU A 48 0.22 -2.28 5.48
C LEU A 48 -0.56 -2.53 6.77
N THR A 49 -0.84 -1.49 7.54
CA THR A 49 -1.47 -1.60 8.86
C THR A 49 -2.82 -0.89 8.97
N ASP A 50 -3.13 0.00 8.05
CA ASP A 50 -4.37 0.78 8.08
C ASP A 50 -5.25 0.45 6.87
N ASP A 51 -6.46 -0.05 7.14
CA ASP A 51 -7.41 -0.44 6.10
C ASP A 51 -7.82 0.74 5.21
N GLY A 52 -8.01 1.90 5.80
CA GLY A 52 -8.36 3.10 5.06
C GLY A 52 -7.27 3.53 4.09
N ASP A 53 -6.02 3.51 4.53
CA ASP A 53 -4.88 3.83 3.67
C ASP A 53 -4.77 2.83 2.52
N ALA A 54 -4.97 1.54 2.81
CA ALA A 54 -4.95 0.49 1.78
C ALA A 54 -6.10 0.67 0.78
N LEU A 55 -7.30 0.95 1.26
CA LEU A 55 -8.47 1.15 0.41
C LEU A 55 -8.28 2.37 -0.50
N ARG A 56 -7.83 3.49 0.05
CA ARG A 56 -7.57 4.71 -0.73
C ARG A 56 -6.51 4.47 -1.81
N LEU A 57 -5.49 3.69 -1.49
CA LEU A 57 -4.44 3.31 -2.43
C LEU A 57 -5.01 2.49 -3.59
N ALA A 58 -5.83 1.48 -3.30
CA ALA A 58 -6.48 0.65 -4.30
C ALA A 58 -7.38 1.48 -5.23
N VAL A 59 -8.17 2.37 -4.65
CA VAL A 59 -9.07 3.26 -5.41
C VAL A 59 -8.27 4.21 -6.30
N LYS A 60 -7.23 4.81 -5.75
CA LYS A 60 -6.38 5.76 -6.50
C LYS A 60 -5.77 5.12 -7.74
N ARG A 61 -5.35 3.87 -7.66
CA ARG A 61 -4.71 3.17 -8.78
C ARG A 61 -5.66 2.29 -9.58
N GLY A 62 -6.94 2.26 -9.23
CA GLY A 62 -7.93 1.42 -9.93
C GLY A 62 -7.62 -0.06 -9.84
N LEU A 63 -7.10 -0.51 -8.69
CA LEU A 63 -6.76 -1.91 -8.48
C LEU A 63 -8.01 -2.75 -8.28
N VAL A 64 -8.01 -3.95 -8.87
CA VAL A 64 -9.04 -4.95 -8.68
C VAL A 64 -8.57 -5.87 -7.55
N VAL A 65 -9.28 -5.86 -6.44
CA VAL A 65 -8.95 -6.65 -5.25
C VAL A 65 -9.94 -7.80 -5.17
N THR A 66 -9.44 -9.01 -5.30
CA THR A 66 -10.27 -10.21 -5.34
C THR A 66 -9.96 -11.11 -4.14
N PRO A 67 -10.83 -11.13 -3.12
CA PRO A 67 -10.70 -12.11 -2.04
C PRO A 67 -11.15 -13.48 -2.56
N ASP A 68 -10.19 -14.36 -2.73
CA ASP A 68 -10.41 -15.72 -3.19
C ASP A 68 -10.59 -16.63 -1.97
N ARG A 69 -11.84 -16.75 -1.52
CA ARG A 69 -12.15 -17.49 -0.28
C ARG A 69 -11.91 -18.98 -0.43
N GLU A 70 -12.09 -19.52 -1.62
CA GLU A 70 -11.89 -20.95 -1.88
C GLU A 70 -10.43 -21.35 -1.65
N ASN A 71 -9.50 -20.52 -2.06
CA ASN A 71 -8.07 -20.79 -1.94
C ASN A 71 -7.41 -20.01 -0.78
N GLN A 72 -8.19 -19.26 0.00
CA GLN A 72 -7.71 -18.52 1.18
C GLN A 72 -6.57 -17.56 0.83
N ARG A 73 -6.79 -16.74 -0.18
CA ARG A 73 -5.79 -15.77 -0.64
C ARG A 73 -6.47 -14.52 -1.21
N THR A 74 -5.72 -13.44 -1.31
CA THR A 74 -6.18 -12.23 -2.01
C THR A 74 -5.33 -12.02 -3.26
N LEU A 75 -6.02 -11.83 -4.38
CA LEU A 75 -5.43 -11.50 -5.66
C LEU A 75 -5.61 -10.02 -5.93
N VAL A 76 -4.61 -9.35 -6.47
CA VAL A 76 -4.73 -7.97 -6.91
C VAL A 76 -4.25 -7.85 -8.35
N SER A 77 -5.09 -7.26 -9.17
CA SER A 77 -4.82 -7.08 -10.60
C SER A 77 -5.19 -5.66 -11.05
N ASN A 78 -4.82 -5.32 -12.28
CA ASN A 78 -5.36 -4.12 -12.92
C ASN A 78 -6.68 -4.44 -13.60
N GLN A 79 -7.35 -3.42 -14.13
CA GLN A 79 -8.66 -3.60 -14.76
C GLN A 79 -8.58 -4.32 -16.11
N ALA A 80 -7.40 -4.41 -16.71
CA ALA A 80 -7.16 -5.18 -17.92
C ALA A 80 -6.91 -6.67 -17.65
N GLY A 81 -6.88 -7.07 -16.37
CA GLY A 81 -6.70 -8.46 -15.97
C GLY A 81 -5.27 -8.88 -15.67
N TYR A 82 -4.31 -7.95 -15.73
CA TYR A 82 -2.93 -8.27 -15.33
C TYR A 82 -2.85 -8.44 -13.81
N GLU A 83 -2.42 -9.62 -13.37
CA GLU A 83 -2.29 -9.94 -11.95
C GLU A 83 -0.93 -9.48 -11.42
N TYR A 84 -0.94 -8.60 -10.41
CA TYR A 84 0.29 -8.15 -9.76
C TYR A 84 0.79 -9.13 -8.73
N CYS A 85 -0.11 -9.68 -7.93
CA CYS A 85 0.26 -10.59 -6.85
C CYS A 85 -0.92 -11.41 -6.33
N ALA A 86 -0.58 -12.45 -5.59
CA ALA A 86 -1.53 -13.26 -4.83
C ALA A 86 -0.89 -13.53 -3.46
N ILE A 87 -1.57 -13.12 -2.40
CA ILE A 87 -1.06 -13.27 -1.03
C ILE A 87 -1.98 -14.21 -0.25
N TYR A 88 -1.42 -15.30 0.27
CA TYR A 88 -2.18 -16.27 1.06
C TYR A 88 -2.44 -15.77 2.47
N TRP A 89 -3.56 -16.20 3.04
CA TRP A 89 -4.04 -15.73 4.34
C TRP A 89 -3.45 -16.50 5.53
N ASP A 90 -2.85 -17.67 5.28
CA ASP A 90 -2.50 -18.63 6.30
C ASP A 90 -1.58 -18.10 7.41
N LYS A 91 -0.64 -17.20 7.08
CA LYS A 91 0.30 -16.65 8.07
C LYS A 91 -0.09 -15.29 8.60
N LEU A 92 -0.70 -14.46 7.78
CA LEU A 92 -0.98 -13.07 8.11
C LEU A 92 -2.43 -12.83 8.54
N GLY A 93 -3.34 -13.72 8.14
CA GLY A 93 -4.77 -13.47 8.23
C GLY A 93 -5.28 -12.72 7.02
N GLU A 94 -6.59 -12.77 6.80
CA GLU A 94 -7.21 -12.25 5.57
C GLU A 94 -7.04 -10.75 5.38
N MET A 95 -7.16 -9.94 6.43
CA MET A 95 -7.06 -8.49 6.31
C MET A 95 -5.63 -8.02 6.09
N ALA A 96 -4.68 -8.52 6.87
CA ALA A 96 -3.27 -8.15 6.70
C ALA A 96 -2.72 -8.61 5.35
N ALA A 97 -3.10 -9.82 4.90
CA ALA A 97 -2.71 -10.32 3.58
C ALA A 97 -3.28 -9.45 2.46
N THR A 98 -4.52 -8.99 2.61
CA THR A 98 -5.17 -8.11 1.63
C THR A 98 -4.49 -6.74 1.59
N ARG A 99 -4.18 -6.15 2.74
CA ARG A 99 -3.43 -4.90 2.79
C ARG A 99 -2.05 -5.03 2.14
N LEU A 100 -1.35 -6.14 2.41
CA LEU A 100 -0.06 -6.42 1.79
C LEU A 100 -0.18 -6.56 0.28
N ALA A 101 -1.18 -7.29 -0.20
CA ALA A 101 -1.41 -7.48 -1.64
C ALA A 101 -1.64 -6.14 -2.35
N ILE A 102 -2.47 -5.27 -1.78
CA ILE A 102 -2.71 -3.94 -2.33
C ILE A 102 -1.42 -3.12 -2.36
N THR A 103 -0.65 -3.15 -1.28
CA THR A 103 0.59 -2.40 -1.16
C THR A 103 1.64 -2.89 -2.14
N GLU A 104 1.79 -4.20 -2.29
CA GLU A 104 2.72 -4.79 -3.27
C GLU A 104 2.34 -4.44 -4.71
N ALA A 105 1.06 -4.52 -5.05
CA ALA A 105 0.58 -4.14 -6.37
C ALA A 105 0.88 -2.67 -6.68
N ALA A 106 0.60 -1.79 -5.72
CA ALA A 106 0.91 -0.37 -5.86
C ALA A 106 2.42 -0.13 -5.97
N ALA A 107 3.23 -0.86 -5.20
CA ALA A 107 4.68 -0.75 -5.26
C ALA A 107 5.22 -1.14 -6.65
N GLU A 108 4.67 -2.18 -7.27
CA GLU A 108 5.03 -2.55 -8.64
C GLU A 108 4.75 -1.42 -9.63
N ILE A 109 3.60 -0.77 -9.48
CA ILE A 109 3.27 0.40 -10.29
C ILE A 109 4.25 1.54 -10.03
N GLY A 110 4.55 1.83 -8.76
CA GLY A 110 5.50 2.88 -8.38
C GLY A 110 6.90 2.63 -8.92
N LYS A 111 7.34 1.39 -8.89
CA LYS A 111 8.62 0.96 -9.45
C LYS A 111 8.67 1.20 -10.96
N SER A 112 7.59 0.89 -11.66
CA SER A 112 7.44 1.13 -13.09
C SER A 112 7.51 2.61 -13.44
N MET A 113 6.92 3.46 -12.61
CA MET A 113 6.93 4.92 -12.79
C MET A 113 8.34 5.50 -12.66
N GLY A 114 9.19 4.90 -11.84
CA GLY A 114 10.57 5.31 -11.65
C GLY A 114 11.57 4.43 -12.40
N GLY A 115 11.15 3.73 -13.42
CA GLY A 115 11.94 2.72 -14.12
C GLY A 115 13.21 3.21 -14.81
N TRP A 116 13.37 4.50 -14.92
CA TRP A 116 14.56 5.12 -15.50
C TRP A 116 15.73 5.24 -14.50
N GLU A 117 15.49 4.98 -13.27
CA GLU A 117 16.49 5.08 -12.20
C GLU A 117 17.53 3.96 -12.27
#